data_ce0e18b57cce72b3b4be1dbb4259dadf
#
_entry.id   ce0e18b57cce72b3b4be1dbb4259dadf
#
_cell.length_a   1.000
_cell.length_b   1.000
_cell.length_c   1.000
_cell.angle_alpha   90.00
_cell.angle_beta   90.00
_cell.angle_gamma   90.00
#
_symmetry.space_group_name_H-M   'P 1'
#
loop_
_entity.id
_entity.type
_entity.pdbx_description
1 polymer ?
#
loop_
_entity_poly.entity_id
_entity_poly.type
_entity_poly.pdbx_seq_one_letter_code
_entity_poly.pdbx_strand_id
1 'polypeptide(L)'
;MASEEKPAETEEAPRKSKKKLIMIIAIVLVLLGGGGGGYFMFKPSTATAEPEPEPGVVVPLDAITINLADGHFLKLRLSLQATTAVAEAPDGSKALDIAIDLYSNMDMAELMSNAERERLKKELKDKIEKAYTVDKEKEIMDVYFTSFVIQ
;
A
#
# COMPACT_ATOMS: atom_id res chain seq x y z
N MET A 1 -31.48 63.04 69.70
CA MET A 1 -30.32 62.16 69.94
C MET A 1 -30.26 61.17 68.79
N ALA A 2 -29.17 61.12 68.14
CA ALA A 2 -28.83 60.63 66.85
C ALA A 2 -29.30 59.23 66.56
N SER A 3 -29.95 59.10 65.41
CA SER A 3 -30.15 57.82 64.70
C SER A 3 -29.22 57.81 63.51
N GLU A 4 -28.28 56.89 63.48
CA GLU A 4 -27.42 56.62 62.30
C GLU A 4 -28.11 55.63 61.36
N GLU A 5 -28.38 56.17 60.24
CA GLU A 5 -28.88 55.36 59.09
C GLU A 5 -27.69 54.77 58.35
N LYS A 6 -27.66 53.44 58.21
CA LYS A 6 -26.68 52.69 57.44
C LYS A 6 -27.20 52.49 56.00
N PRO A 7 -26.47 52.92 54.97
CA PRO A 7 -26.90 52.67 53.57
C PRO A 7 -26.71 51.22 53.20
N ALA A 8 -27.71 50.70 52.49
CA ALA A 8 -27.72 49.41 51.94
C ALA A 8 -26.74 49.30 50.73
N GLU A 9 -25.87 48.34 50.80
CA GLU A 9 -24.91 47.98 49.76
C GLU A 9 -25.65 47.17 48.71
N THR A 10 -25.80 47.76 47.54
CA THR A 10 -26.40 47.09 46.37
C THR A 10 -25.33 46.21 45.72
N GLU A 11 -25.45 44.90 45.85
CA GLU A 11 -24.63 43.93 45.10
C GLU A 11 -24.88 44.07 43.60
N GLU A 12 -23.93 44.64 42.87
CA GLU A 12 -23.91 44.59 41.41
C GLU A 12 -23.51 43.17 40.97
N ALA A 13 -24.44 42.43 40.40
CA ALA A 13 -24.16 41.18 39.73
C ALA A 13 -23.20 41.41 38.55
N PRO A 14 -22.16 40.55 38.34
CA PRO A 14 -21.18 40.75 37.31
C PRO A 14 -21.83 40.58 35.95
N ARG A 15 -21.89 41.64 35.17
CA ARG A 15 -22.29 41.63 33.75
C ARG A 15 -21.31 40.76 32.96
N LYS A 16 -21.64 39.49 32.76
CA LYS A 16 -20.87 38.58 31.89
C LYS A 16 -20.73 39.21 30.52
N SER A 17 -19.51 39.62 30.18
CA SER A 17 -19.20 40.31 28.93
C SER A 17 -19.69 39.47 27.75
N LYS A 18 -20.58 40.01 26.93
CA LYS A 18 -21.10 39.37 25.71
C LYS A 18 -19.96 38.88 24.79
N LYS A 19 -18.78 39.50 24.88
CA LYS A 19 -17.56 39.09 24.17
C LYS A 19 -17.04 37.72 24.62
N LYS A 20 -17.10 37.40 25.93
CA LYS A 20 -16.70 36.07 26.44
C LYS A 20 -17.69 34.98 26.01
N LEU A 21 -18.98 35.31 25.99
CA LEU A 21 -20.01 34.37 25.49
C LEU A 21 -19.83 34.08 24.00
N ILE A 22 -19.58 35.12 23.19
CA ILE A 22 -19.32 34.95 21.72
C ILE A 22 -18.05 34.13 21.48
N MET A 23 -17.00 34.35 22.28
CA MET A 23 -15.75 33.58 22.16
C MET A 23 -15.96 32.09 22.50
N ILE A 24 -16.74 31.78 23.53
CA ILE A 24 -17.07 30.41 23.90
C ILE A 24 -17.88 29.71 22.80
N ILE A 25 -18.87 30.40 22.23
CA ILE A 25 -19.69 29.90 21.14
C ILE A 25 -18.83 29.65 19.90
N ALA A 26 -17.90 30.54 19.55
CA ALA A 26 -16.98 30.36 18.43
C ALA A 26 -16.05 29.13 18.61
N ILE A 27 -15.52 28.93 19.83
CA ILE A 27 -14.69 27.75 20.13
C ILE A 27 -15.49 26.46 20.04
N VAL A 28 -16.72 26.44 20.54
CA VAL A 28 -17.62 25.26 20.43
C VAL A 28 -17.97 24.95 18.98
N LEU A 29 -18.22 25.97 18.15
CA LEU A 29 -18.48 25.80 16.72
C LEU A 29 -17.25 25.26 15.96
N VAL A 30 -16.03 25.72 16.30
CA VAL A 30 -14.79 25.19 15.72
C VAL A 30 -14.54 23.74 16.17
N LEU A 31 -14.82 23.38 17.39
CA LEU A 31 -14.68 22.01 17.89
C LEU A 31 -15.73 21.06 17.28
N LEU A 32 -16.96 21.52 17.10
CA LEU A 32 -18.01 20.73 16.47
C LEU A 32 -17.86 20.62 14.95
N GLY A 33 -17.43 21.71 14.29
CA GLY A 33 -17.20 21.73 12.83
C GLY A 33 -15.87 21.10 12.44
N GLY A 34 -14.79 21.35 13.20
CA GLY A 34 -13.47 20.79 12.93
C GLY A 34 -13.33 19.31 13.30
N GLY A 35 -13.98 18.87 14.38
CA GLY A 35 -13.96 17.47 14.80
C GLY A 35 -14.72 16.54 13.85
N GLY A 36 -15.85 17.00 13.28
CA GLY A 36 -16.64 16.22 12.31
C GLY A 36 -15.95 16.10 10.93
N GLY A 37 -15.38 17.20 10.43
CA GLY A 37 -14.69 17.21 9.13
C GLY A 37 -13.35 16.46 9.15
N GLY A 38 -12.57 16.58 10.25
CA GLY A 38 -11.33 15.85 10.43
C GLY A 38 -11.53 14.33 10.57
N TYR A 39 -12.57 13.92 11.28
CA TYR A 39 -12.88 12.49 11.43
C TYR A 39 -13.30 11.82 10.12
N PHE A 40 -13.96 12.56 9.21
CA PHE A 40 -14.30 12.03 7.88
C PHE A 40 -13.09 11.94 6.93
N MET A 41 -12.09 12.84 7.08
CA MET A 41 -10.86 12.76 6.28
C MET A 41 -9.86 11.71 6.78
N PHE A 42 -9.92 11.36 8.07
CA PHE A 42 -9.07 10.34 8.69
C PHE A 42 -9.77 8.99 8.89
N LYS A 43 -10.98 8.79 8.34
CA LYS A 43 -11.46 7.42 8.19
C LYS A 43 -10.46 6.71 7.31
N PRO A 44 -9.73 5.68 7.82
CA PRO A 44 -9.05 4.78 6.91
C PRO A 44 -10.16 4.28 5.96
N SER A 45 -9.98 4.51 4.66
CA SER A 45 -10.78 3.80 3.68
C SER A 45 -10.64 2.33 4.06
N THR A 46 -11.67 1.76 4.62
CA THR A 46 -11.91 0.33 4.49
C THR A 46 -12.21 0.15 3.00
N ALA A 47 -11.16 0.23 2.18
CA ALA A 47 -11.15 -0.52 0.95
C ALA A 47 -11.55 -1.91 1.43
N THR A 48 -12.71 -2.38 1.01
CA THR A 48 -13.04 -3.80 1.09
C THR A 48 -11.85 -4.47 0.46
N ALA A 49 -10.95 -4.99 1.30
CA ALA A 49 -9.83 -5.78 0.82
C ALA A 49 -10.51 -6.89 0.02
N GLU A 50 -10.35 -6.83 -1.28
CA GLU A 50 -10.71 -7.95 -2.14
C GLU A 50 -10.05 -9.16 -1.49
N PRO A 51 -10.79 -10.23 -1.17
CA PRO A 51 -10.23 -11.35 -0.44
C PRO A 51 -8.96 -11.78 -1.17
N GLU A 52 -7.84 -11.88 -0.43
CA GLU A 52 -6.58 -12.34 -1.02
C GLU A 52 -6.84 -13.69 -1.68
N PRO A 53 -6.43 -13.88 -2.94
CA PRO A 53 -6.67 -15.12 -3.65
C PRO A 53 -6.02 -16.29 -2.90
N GLU A 54 -6.73 -17.40 -2.79
CA GLU A 54 -6.22 -18.60 -2.15
C GLU A 54 -5.13 -19.27 -3.01
N PRO A 55 -4.04 -19.76 -2.40
CA PRO A 55 -2.96 -20.41 -3.14
C PRO A 55 -3.41 -21.75 -3.73
N GLY A 56 -3.25 -21.90 -5.03
CA GLY A 56 -3.49 -23.11 -5.79
C GLY A 56 -2.20 -23.89 -6.05
N VAL A 57 -2.04 -24.43 -7.28
CA VAL A 57 -0.88 -25.22 -7.67
C VAL A 57 0.36 -24.35 -7.91
N VAL A 58 1.55 -24.93 -7.66
CA VAL A 58 2.82 -24.34 -8.07
C VAL A 58 3.24 -24.93 -9.40
N VAL A 59 3.44 -24.06 -10.40
CA VAL A 59 3.82 -24.43 -11.77
C VAL A 59 5.31 -24.17 -11.98
N PRO A 60 6.16 -25.20 -12.05
CA PRO A 60 7.58 -25.01 -12.37
C PRO A 60 7.74 -24.69 -13.87
N LEU A 61 8.57 -23.69 -14.16
CA LEU A 61 8.93 -23.35 -15.54
C LEU A 61 10.31 -23.90 -15.91
N ASP A 62 10.58 -24.02 -17.20
CA ASP A 62 11.90 -24.38 -17.69
C ASP A 62 12.92 -23.28 -17.40
N ALA A 63 14.18 -23.68 -17.24
CA ALA A 63 15.26 -22.73 -17.09
C ALA A 63 15.54 -22.00 -18.40
N ILE A 64 15.68 -20.67 -18.31
CA ILE A 64 16.10 -19.83 -19.44
C ILE A 64 17.48 -19.23 -19.19
N THR A 65 18.17 -18.87 -20.26
CA THR A 65 19.42 -18.09 -20.20
C THR A 65 19.18 -16.75 -20.86
N ILE A 66 19.45 -15.67 -20.11
CA ILE A 66 19.21 -14.28 -20.52
C ILE A 66 20.56 -13.61 -20.68
N ASN A 67 20.75 -12.88 -21.78
CA ASN A 67 21.95 -12.09 -22.03
C ASN A 67 21.95 -10.82 -21.13
N LEU A 68 23.01 -10.65 -20.37
CA LEU A 68 23.26 -9.45 -19.59
C LEU A 68 24.22 -8.50 -20.35
N ALA A 69 24.46 -7.34 -19.75
CA ALA A 69 25.50 -6.42 -20.26
C ALA A 69 26.89 -7.07 -20.24
N ASP A 70 27.80 -6.53 -21.03
CA ASP A 70 29.22 -6.90 -21.07
C ASP A 70 29.51 -8.38 -21.34
N GLY A 71 28.55 -9.10 -21.99
CA GLY A 71 28.72 -10.50 -22.38
C GLY A 71 28.49 -11.50 -21.26
N HIS A 72 27.91 -11.09 -20.16
CA HIS A 72 27.48 -11.96 -19.08
C HIS A 72 26.13 -12.62 -19.38
N PHE A 73 25.80 -13.67 -18.62
CA PHE A 73 24.58 -14.42 -18.76
C PHE A 73 23.92 -14.68 -17.41
N LEU A 74 22.60 -14.59 -17.37
CA LEU A 74 21.79 -15.00 -16.24
C LEU A 74 21.06 -16.30 -16.59
N LYS A 75 21.35 -17.40 -15.87
CA LYS A 75 20.53 -18.60 -15.90
C LYS A 75 19.47 -18.49 -14.82
N LEU A 76 18.22 -18.36 -15.26
CA LEU A 76 17.06 -18.17 -14.40
C LEU A 76 16.09 -19.35 -14.53
N ARG A 77 15.59 -19.83 -13.40
CA ARG A 77 14.44 -20.74 -13.34
C ARG A 77 13.42 -20.20 -12.38
N LEU A 78 12.17 -20.18 -12.80
CA LEU A 78 11.03 -19.68 -12.06
C LEU A 78 10.04 -20.80 -11.73
N SER A 79 9.26 -20.60 -10.68
CA SER A 79 7.99 -21.29 -10.47
C SER A 79 6.91 -20.25 -10.20
N LEU A 80 5.72 -20.45 -10.74
CA LEU A 80 4.57 -19.59 -10.55
C LEU A 80 3.64 -20.19 -9.52
N GLN A 81 3.21 -19.40 -8.53
CA GLN A 81 2.14 -19.77 -7.63
C GLN A 81 0.81 -19.37 -8.26
N ALA A 82 0.07 -20.32 -8.77
CA ALA A 82 -1.29 -20.07 -9.24
C ALA A 82 -2.26 -19.89 -8.06
N THR A 83 -3.39 -19.28 -8.35
CA THR A 83 -4.52 -19.20 -7.41
C THR A 83 -5.47 -20.38 -7.60
N THR A 84 -6.38 -20.60 -6.68
CA THR A 84 -7.46 -21.59 -6.80
C THR A 84 -8.53 -21.19 -7.85
N ALA A 85 -8.48 -19.95 -8.35
CA ALA A 85 -9.38 -19.48 -9.41
C ALA A 85 -9.15 -20.18 -10.75
N VAL A 86 -7.95 -20.75 -10.99
CA VAL A 86 -7.63 -21.46 -12.24
C VAL A 86 -7.82 -22.97 -12.09
N ALA A 87 -8.54 -23.57 -13.02
CA ALA A 87 -8.76 -25.01 -13.05
C ALA A 87 -7.55 -25.80 -13.59
N GLU A 88 -6.75 -25.19 -14.45
CA GLU A 88 -5.57 -25.78 -15.08
C GLU A 88 -4.34 -24.90 -14.84
N ALA A 89 -3.14 -25.52 -14.86
CA ALA A 89 -1.89 -24.78 -14.73
C ALA A 89 -1.75 -23.76 -15.88
N PRO A 90 -1.57 -22.46 -15.58
CA PRO A 90 -1.43 -21.44 -16.61
C PRO A 90 -0.14 -21.66 -17.42
N ASP A 91 -0.18 -21.32 -18.72
CA ASP A 91 1.00 -21.35 -19.58
C ASP A 91 2.05 -20.34 -19.10
N GLY A 92 3.27 -20.81 -18.86
CA GLY A 92 4.37 -20.00 -18.35
C GLY A 92 5.05 -19.09 -19.38
N SER A 93 4.72 -19.18 -20.66
CA SER A 93 5.41 -18.47 -21.75
C SER A 93 5.42 -16.95 -21.55
N LYS A 94 4.30 -16.38 -21.15
CA LYS A 94 4.22 -14.93 -20.84
C LYS A 94 5.14 -14.53 -19.67
N ALA A 95 5.26 -15.37 -18.65
CA ALA A 95 6.12 -15.09 -17.50
C ALA A 95 7.61 -15.14 -17.88
N LEU A 96 7.99 -16.07 -18.75
CA LEU A 96 9.35 -16.16 -19.28
C LEU A 96 9.69 -14.96 -20.18
N ASP A 97 8.76 -14.55 -21.04
CA ASP A 97 8.91 -13.36 -21.88
C ASP A 97 9.13 -12.09 -21.03
N ILE A 98 8.30 -11.88 -20.02
CA ILE A 98 8.43 -10.75 -19.07
C ILE A 98 9.78 -10.81 -18.33
N ALA A 99 10.25 -12.01 -17.97
CA ALA A 99 11.54 -12.17 -17.31
C ALA A 99 12.71 -11.83 -18.26
N ILE A 100 12.63 -12.25 -19.52
CA ILE A 100 13.62 -11.90 -20.55
C ILE A 100 13.66 -10.38 -20.73
N ASP A 101 12.53 -9.73 -20.90
CA ASP A 101 12.45 -8.27 -21.04
C ASP A 101 13.03 -7.51 -19.85
N LEU A 102 12.73 -8.00 -18.64
CA LEU A 102 13.16 -7.32 -17.41
C LEU A 102 14.67 -7.42 -17.17
N TYR A 103 15.27 -8.58 -17.45
CA TYR A 103 16.67 -8.86 -17.11
C TYR A 103 17.64 -8.67 -18.26
N SER A 104 17.16 -8.59 -19.51
CA SER A 104 18.05 -8.42 -20.68
C SER A 104 18.86 -7.13 -20.58
N ASN A 105 20.16 -7.26 -20.87
CA ASN A 105 21.10 -6.15 -20.87
C ASN A 105 21.28 -5.42 -19.52
N MET A 106 20.86 -6.04 -18.41
CA MET A 106 21.14 -5.52 -17.07
C MET A 106 22.61 -5.70 -16.70
N ASP A 107 23.11 -4.80 -15.87
CA ASP A 107 24.46 -4.90 -15.32
C ASP A 107 24.55 -6.05 -14.31
N MET A 108 25.60 -6.87 -14.42
CA MET A 108 25.85 -7.96 -13.47
C MET A 108 25.99 -7.44 -12.03
N ALA A 109 26.61 -6.28 -11.83
CA ALA A 109 26.81 -5.71 -10.51
C ALA A 109 25.48 -5.37 -9.80
N GLU A 110 24.47 -4.92 -10.55
CA GLU A 110 23.13 -4.69 -10.00
C GLU A 110 22.49 -6.00 -9.53
N LEU A 111 22.60 -7.06 -10.32
CA LEU A 111 22.05 -8.37 -10.01
C LEU A 111 22.76 -9.09 -8.84
N MET A 112 23.99 -8.71 -8.52
CA MET A 112 24.73 -9.21 -7.35
C MET A 112 24.25 -8.59 -6.05
N SER A 113 23.61 -7.43 -6.07
CA SER A 113 23.04 -6.78 -4.89
C SER A 113 21.77 -7.50 -4.43
N ASN A 114 21.71 -7.88 -3.14
CA ASN A 114 20.50 -8.50 -2.57
C ASN A 114 19.30 -7.54 -2.65
N ALA A 115 19.51 -6.26 -2.35
CA ALA A 115 18.42 -5.27 -2.37
C ALA A 115 17.86 -5.09 -3.79
N GLU A 116 18.72 -5.06 -4.81
CA GLU A 116 18.29 -4.95 -6.20
C GLU A 116 17.59 -6.23 -6.67
N ARG A 117 18.06 -7.42 -6.30
CA ARG A 117 17.37 -8.66 -6.61
C ARG A 117 15.97 -8.71 -6.02
N GLU A 118 15.80 -8.27 -4.77
CA GLU A 118 14.45 -8.21 -4.15
C GLU A 118 13.54 -7.20 -4.86
N ARG A 119 14.07 -6.03 -5.22
CA ARG A 119 13.34 -5.03 -6.00
C ARG A 119 12.90 -5.58 -7.36
N LEU A 120 13.82 -6.19 -8.09
CA LEU A 120 13.57 -6.78 -9.40
C LEU A 120 12.62 -7.97 -9.34
N LYS A 121 12.74 -8.82 -8.30
CA LYS A 121 11.80 -9.91 -8.07
C LYS A 121 10.39 -9.38 -7.85
N LYS A 122 10.25 -8.32 -7.05
CA LYS A 122 8.95 -7.68 -6.83
C LYS A 122 8.40 -7.11 -8.14
N GLU A 123 9.22 -6.39 -8.91
CA GLU A 123 8.82 -5.84 -10.21
C GLU A 123 8.38 -6.94 -11.19
N LEU A 124 9.14 -8.06 -11.25
CA LEU A 124 8.78 -9.23 -12.06
C LEU A 124 7.43 -9.80 -11.64
N LYS A 125 7.23 -9.98 -10.33
CA LYS A 125 5.97 -10.47 -9.78
C LYS A 125 4.81 -9.55 -10.18
N ASP A 126 4.93 -8.25 -9.95
CA ASP A 126 3.88 -7.27 -10.26
C ASP A 126 3.50 -7.27 -11.77
N LYS A 127 4.50 -7.41 -12.65
CA LYS A 127 4.29 -7.52 -14.11
C LYS A 127 3.60 -8.83 -14.49
N ILE A 128 4.02 -9.95 -13.91
CA ILE A 128 3.42 -11.26 -14.15
C ILE A 128 1.98 -11.31 -13.62
N GLU A 129 1.72 -10.89 -12.39
CA GLU A 129 0.36 -10.81 -11.84
C GLU A 129 -0.56 -10.02 -12.78
N LYS A 130 -0.10 -8.86 -13.26
CA LYS A 130 -0.87 -8.05 -14.20
C LYS A 130 -1.14 -8.77 -15.54
N ALA A 131 -0.16 -9.49 -16.07
CA ALA A 131 -0.29 -10.20 -17.35
C ALA A 131 -1.21 -11.43 -17.26
N TYR A 132 -1.34 -12.01 -16.06
CA TYR A 132 -2.20 -13.16 -15.76
C TYR A 132 -3.45 -12.76 -14.95
N THR A 133 -3.87 -11.50 -15.02
CA THR A 133 -5.16 -11.07 -14.48
C THR A 133 -6.18 -11.03 -15.62
N VAL A 134 -7.20 -11.86 -15.53
CA VAL A 134 -8.29 -11.96 -16.52
C VAL A 134 -9.60 -11.63 -15.80
N ASP A 135 -10.40 -10.74 -16.36
CA ASP A 135 -11.71 -10.33 -15.82
C ASP A 135 -11.68 -9.94 -14.35
N LYS A 136 -10.57 -9.30 -13.89
CA LYS A 136 -10.25 -8.91 -12.50
C LYS A 136 -9.89 -10.08 -11.58
N GLU A 137 -9.89 -11.30 -12.05
CA GLU A 137 -9.40 -12.45 -11.29
C GLU A 137 -7.91 -12.66 -11.54
N LYS A 138 -7.14 -12.80 -10.47
CA LYS A 138 -5.71 -13.09 -10.53
C LYS A 138 -5.51 -14.59 -10.68
N GLU A 139 -4.91 -15.01 -11.77
CA GLU A 139 -4.53 -16.42 -12.00
C GLU A 139 -3.22 -16.77 -11.28
N ILE A 140 -2.29 -15.81 -11.19
CA ILE A 140 -0.99 -15.95 -10.51
C ILE A 140 -0.92 -14.97 -9.34
N MET A 141 -0.45 -15.44 -8.19
CA MET A 141 -0.32 -14.65 -6.98
C MET A 141 1.12 -14.48 -6.50
N ASP A 142 2.04 -15.35 -6.90
CA ASP A 142 3.45 -15.21 -6.51
C ASP A 142 4.41 -15.86 -7.51
N VAL A 143 5.70 -15.48 -7.43
CA VAL A 143 6.78 -15.98 -8.29
C VAL A 143 7.98 -16.37 -7.43
N TYR A 144 8.47 -17.60 -7.60
CA TYR A 144 9.62 -18.12 -6.90
C TYR A 144 10.81 -18.28 -7.83
N PHE A 145 11.98 -17.78 -7.42
CA PHE A 145 13.24 -18.11 -8.09
C PHE A 145 13.74 -19.46 -7.56
N THR A 146 13.78 -20.44 -8.41
CA THR A 146 14.28 -21.80 -8.09
C THR A 146 15.72 -22.01 -8.56
N SER A 147 16.21 -21.15 -9.46
CA SER A 147 17.63 -21.01 -9.83
C SER A 147 17.90 -19.58 -10.28
N PHE A 148 19.01 -19.01 -9.84
CA PHE A 148 19.49 -17.68 -10.23
C PHE A 148 21.02 -17.72 -10.23
N VAL A 149 21.62 -17.92 -11.41
CA VAL A 149 23.06 -18.06 -11.56
C VAL A 149 23.56 -17.07 -12.62
N ILE A 150 24.53 -16.23 -12.24
CA ILE A 150 25.20 -15.29 -13.14
C ILE A 150 26.53 -15.88 -13.56
N GLN A 151 26.86 -15.78 -14.82
CA GLN A 151 28.10 -16.25 -15.44
C GLN A 151 28.72 -15.18 -16.32
#